data_d3198b9d180c2126234fee1e05a81d0f
#
_entry.id   d3198b9d180c2126234fee1e05a81d0f
#
_cell.length_a   1.000
_cell.length_b   1.000
_cell.length_c   1.000
_cell.angle_alpha   90.00
_cell.angle_beta   90.00
_cell.angle_gamma   90.00
#
_symmetry.space_group_name_H-M   'P 1'
#
loop_
_entity.id
_entity.type
_entity.pdbx_description
1 polymer ?
#
loop_
_entity_poly.entity_id
_entity_poly.type
_entity_poly.pdbx_seq_one_letter_code
_entity_poly.pdbx_strand_id
1 'polypeptide(L)'
;MNGKKDNGRSRAEIGKRLTLARTVIGGNQEDFADKAGIAQNTYNQYERGKKRPSVDNAMKLCDAYLLTLDWIYMGDPSGLPYRLADSLRDQRKAQ
;
A
#
# COMPACT_ATOMS: atom_id res chain seq x y z
N MET A 1 -18.54 9.55 -16.61
CA MET A 1 -18.25 9.17 -16.55
C MET A 1 -17.93 8.81 -16.17
N ASN A 2 -17.83 8.65 -15.88
CA ASN A 2 -17.44 8.24 -15.61
C ASN A 2 -17.19 7.50 -15.23
N GLY A 3 -17.87 7.67 -14.94
CA GLY A 3 -17.48 6.69 -14.18
C GLY A 3 -16.37 6.02 -14.46
N LYS A 4 -15.84 6.39 -14.63
CA LYS A 4 -14.76 5.90 -14.87
C LYS A 4 -14.11 5.30 -13.90
N LYS A 5 -13.77 4.29 -14.17
CA LYS A 5 -12.99 3.56 -13.28
C LYS A 5 -11.62 4.11 -13.22
N ASP A 6 -11.00 4.00 -12.07
CA ASP A 6 -9.67 4.52 -11.88
C ASP A 6 -8.60 3.46 -12.09
N ASN A 7 -8.99 2.23 -12.41
CA ASN A 7 -8.09 1.09 -12.64
C ASN A 7 -7.18 0.82 -11.44
N GLY A 8 -7.72 1.04 -10.24
CA GLY A 8 -6.99 0.78 -9.02
C GLY A 8 -5.98 1.85 -8.65
N ARG A 9 -6.09 3.04 -9.22
CA ARG A 9 -5.09 4.10 -9.03
C ARG A 9 -5.57 5.26 -8.17
N SER A 10 -6.79 5.19 -7.65
CA SER A 10 -7.31 6.26 -6.81
C SER A 10 -6.64 6.22 -5.44
N ARG A 11 -6.76 7.33 -4.72
CA ARG A 11 -6.27 7.39 -3.35
C ARG A 11 -6.91 6.30 -2.50
N ALA A 12 -8.20 6.05 -2.71
CA ALA A 12 -8.90 5.03 -1.95
C ALA A 12 -8.34 3.64 -2.22
N GLU A 13 -8.06 3.32 -3.48
CA GLU A 13 -7.51 2.01 -3.81
C GLU A 13 -6.08 1.86 -3.31
N ILE A 14 -5.30 2.92 -3.39
CA ILE A 14 -3.94 2.90 -2.83
C ILE A 14 -4.01 2.66 -1.31
N GLY A 15 -4.94 3.33 -0.63
CA GLY A 15 -5.11 3.14 0.81
C GLY A 15 -5.47 1.71 1.17
N LYS A 16 -6.35 1.09 0.39
CA LYS A 16 -6.72 -0.31 0.61
C LYS A 16 -5.53 -1.23 0.43
N ARG A 17 -4.70 -0.97 -0.58
CA ARG A 17 -3.50 -1.78 -0.79
C ARG A 17 -2.52 -1.66 0.36
N LEU A 18 -2.32 -0.44 0.86
CA LEU A 18 -1.40 -0.25 1.98
C LEU A 18 -1.93 -0.93 3.25
N THR A 19 -3.23 -0.84 3.49
CA THR A 19 -3.84 -1.56 4.62
C THR A 19 -3.64 -3.06 4.47
N LEU A 20 -3.83 -3.57 3.26
CA LEU A 20 -3.64 -4.98 2.97
C LEU A 20 -2.19 -5.41 3.23
N ALA A 21 -1.24 -4.60 2.74
CA ALA A 21 0.18 -4.91 2.96
C ALA A 21 0.51 -4.96 4.44
N ARG A 22 0.00 -3.98 5.20
CA ARG A 22 0.25 -3.96 6.64
C ARG A 22 -0.35 -5.18 7.32
N THR A 23 -1.56 -5.58 6.90
CA THR A 23 -2.21 -6.75 7.47
C THR A 23 -1.39 -8.02 7.22
N VAL A 24 -0.85 -8.15 6.02
CA VAL A 24 -0.05 -9.32 5.65
C VAL A 24 1.32 -9.30 6.33
N ILE A 25 1.99 -8.16 6.30
CA ILE A 25 3.34 -8.04 6.85
C ILE A 25 3.30 -8.04 8.38
N GLY A 26 2.29 -7.39 8.95
CA GLY A 26 2.09 -7.37 10.39
C GLY A 26 2.38 -6.01 11.00
N GLY A 27 1.78 -5.80 12.16
CA GLY A 27 2.00 -4.58 12.91
C GLY A 27 0.83 -3.61 12.83
N ASN A 28 0.81 -2.69 13.78
CA ASN A 28 -0.17 -1.62 13.76
C ASN A 28 0.34 -0.47 12.90
N GLN A 29 -0.49 0.54 12.71
CA GLN A 29 -0.13 1.66 11.84
C GLN A 29 1.11 2.40 12.34
N GLU A 30 1.20 2.59 13.64
CA GLU A 30 2.31 3.34 14.22
C GLU A 30 3.64 2.64 13.94
N ASP A 31 3.71 1.35 14.25
CA ASP A 31 4.94 0.59 14.03
C ASP A 31 5.29 0.48 12.56
N PHE A 32 4.27 0.26 11.73
CA PHE A 32 4.48 0.12 10.30
C PHE A 32 5.03 1.41 9.69
N ALA A 33 4.46 2.54 10.06
CA ALA A 33 4.90 3.84 9.58
C ALA A 33 6.29 4.19 10.13
N ASP A 34 6.50 3.91 11.42
CA ASP A 34 7.76 4.23 12.07
C ASP A 34 8.93 3.50 11.42
N LYS A 35 8.74 2.21 11.15
CA LYS A 35 9.78 1.40 10.52
C LYS A 35 10.14 1.94 9.14
N ALA A 36 9.18 2.50 8.43
CA ALA A 36 9.42 3.08 7.12
C ALA A 36 9.96 4.51 7.20
N GLY A 37 9.93 5.12 8.40
CA GLY A 37 10.39 6.49 8.55
C GLY A 37 9.34 7.51 8.12
N ILE A 38 8.07 7.19 8.29
CA ILE A 38 6.95 8.08 7.94
C ILE A 38 6.17 8.42 9.19
N ALA A 39 5.81 9.69 9.36
CA ALA A 39 4.99 10.10 10.50
C ALA A 39 3.67 9.33 10.49
N GLN A 40 3.22 8.92 11.67
CA GLN A 40 2.05 8.08 11.79
C GLN A 40 0.80 8.74 11.19
N ASN A 41 0.55 10.00 11.49
CA ASN A 41 -0.65 10.63 10.98
C ASN A 41 -0.62 10.82 9.47
N THR A 42 0.56 11.00 8.89
CA THR A 42 0.71 11.05 7.43
C THR A 42 0.37 9.69 6.84
N TYR A 43 0.94 8.63 7.39
CA TYR A 43 0.67 7.29 6.90
C TYR A 43 -0.80 6.92 7.06
N ASN A 44 -1.41 7.31 8.18
CA ASN A 44 -2.82 7.06 8.43
C ASN A 44 -3.69 7.66 7.32
N GLN A 45 -3.34 8.86 6.87
CA GLN A 45 -4.10 9.51 5.81
C GLN A 45 -3.99 8.76 4.48
N TYR A 46 -2.86 8.08 4.26
CA TYR A 46 -2.71 7.24 3.08
C TYR A 46 -3.68 6.05 3.15
N GLU A 47 -3.71 5.35 4.29
CA GLU A 47 -4.59 4.19 4.41
C GLU A 47 -6.05 4.57 4.33
N ARG A 48 -6.40 5.76 4.82
CA ARG A 48 -7.78 6.22 4.78
C ARG A 48 -8.20 6.79 3.43
N GLY A 49 -7.28 6.84 2.48
CA GLY A 49 -7.59 7.37 1.16
C GLY A 49 -7.73 8.87 1.09
N LYS A 50 -7.23 9.58 2.10
CA LYS A 50 -7.34 11.04 2.14
C LYS A 50 -6.23 11.72 1.38
N LYS A 51 -5.08 11.07 1.28
CA LYS A 51 -3.94 11.60 0.54
C LYS A 51 -3.29 10.50 -0.27
N ARG A 52 -2.77 10.88 -1.42
CA ARG A 52 -1.94 9.99 -2.22
C ARG A 52 -0.53 10.06 -1.65
N PRO A 53 0.15 8.93 -1.46
CA PRO A 53 1.53 8.98 -0.95
C PRO A 53 2.42 9.81 -1.86
N SER A 54 3.30 10.60 -1.25
CA SER A 54 4.35 11.25 -2.02
C SER A 54 5.30 10.19 -2.54
N VAL A 55 6.02 10.50 -3.62
CA VAL A 55 7.00 9.56 -4.16
C VAL A 55 8.06 9.25 -3.10
N ASP A 56 8.53 10.27 -2.37
CA ASP A 56 9.52 10.04 -1.33
C ASP A 56 9.05 9.05 -0.29
N ASN A 57 7.82 9.22 0.21
CA ASN A 57 7.31 8.31 1.22
C ASN A 57 7.00 6.93 0.62
N ALA A 58 6.53 6.89 -0.63
CA ALA A 58 6.32 5.60 -1.28
C ALA A 58 7.62 4.83 -1.41
N MET A 59 8.73 5.52 -1.74
CA MET A 59 10.03 4.87 -1.82
C MET A 59 10.47 4.34 -0.47
N LYS A 60 10.16 5.06 0.62
CA LYS A 60 10.46 4.57 1.96
C LYS A 60 9.70 3.27 2.25
N LEU A 61 8.46 3.19 1.84
CA LEU A 61 7.67 1.96 1.99
C LEU A 61 8.26 0.82 1.17
N CYS A 62 8.71 1.14 -0.04
CA CYS A 62 9.34 0.12 -0.89
C CYS A 62 10.60 -0.43 -0.23
N ASP A 63 11.43 0.45 0.31
CA ASP A 63 12.68 0.04 0.95
C ASP A 63 12.44 -0.79 2.22
N ALA A 64 11.45 -0.40 3.00
CA ALA A 64 11.19 -1.06 4.27
C ALA A 64 10.54 -2.42 4.09
N TYR A 65 9.69 -2.58 3.08
CA TYR A 65 8.80 -3.74 3.00
C TYR A 65 8.88 -4.49 1.68
N LEU A 66 9.83 -4.17 0.83
CA LEU A 66 9.99 -4.84 -0.47
C LEU A 66 8.78 -4.65 -1.37
N LEU A 67 8.10 -3.54 -1.22
CA LEU A 67 7.01 -3.15 -2.11
C LEU A 67 7.61 -2.46 -3.32
N THR A 68 6.79 -2.26 -4.36
CA THR A 68 7.21 -1.51 -5.54
C THR A 68 6.30 -0.32 -5.74
N LEU A 69 6.81 0.69 -6.42
CA LEU A 69 5.98 1.83 -6.79
C LEU A 69 4.84 1.40 -7.71
N ASP A 70 5.13 0.48 -8.62
CA ASP A 70 4.09 -0.04 -9.52
C ASP A 70 2.94 -0.65 -8.72
N TRP A 71 3.25 -1.39 -7.67
CA TRP A 71 2.19 -1.97 -6.87
C TRP A 71 1.44 -0.92 -6.05
N ILE A 72 2.19 -0.02 -5.41
CA ILE A 72 1.54 0.99 -4.57
C ILE A 72 0.60 1.86 -5.39
N TYR A 73 1.07 2.41 -6.51
CA TYR A 73 0.29 3.39 -7.26
C TYR A 73 -0.65 2.76 -8.27
N MET A 74 -0.30 1.61 -8.83
CA MET A 74 -1.05 1.04 -9.94
C MET A 74 -1.65 -0.33 -9.61
N GLY A 75 -1.25 -0.94 -8.52
CA GLY A 75 -1.77 -2.25 -8.16
C GLY A 75 -1.14 -3.40 -8.92
N ASP A 76 -0.01 -3.17 -9.58
CA ASP A 76 0.67 -4.20 -10.37
C ASP A 76 1.60 -5.00 -9.46
N PRO A 77 1.31 -6.30 -9.21
CA PRO A 77 2.12 -7.10 -8.29
C PRO A 77 3.33 -7.76 -8.92
N SER A 78 3.55 -7.58 -10.22
CA SER A 78 4.54 -8.39 -10.93
C SER A 78 5.97 -8.19 -10.43
N GLY A 79 6.29 -7.04 -9.84
CA GLY A 79 7.63 -6.79 -9.31
C GLY A 79 7.81 -7.16 -7.85
N LEU A 80 6.77 -7.65 -7.18
CA LEU A 80 6.87 -8.02 -5.77
C LEU A 80 7.54 -9.38 -5.60
N PRO A 81 8.20 -9.62 -4.45
CA PRO A 81 8.66 -10.97 -4.16
C PRO A 81 7.50 -11.95 -4.22
N TYR A 82 7.77 -13.15 -4.73
CA TYR A 82 6.72 -14.12 -4.99
C TYR A 82 5.86 -14.40 -3.76
N ARG A 83 6.51 -14.63 -2.61
CA ARG A 83 5.77 -14.96 -1.40
C ARG A 83 4.87 -13.83 -0.95
N LEU A 84 5.35 -12.60 -1.08
CA LEU A 84 4.56 -11.43 -0.70
C LEU A 84 3.36 -11.28 -1.63
N ALA A 85 3.60 -11.40 -2.94
CA ALA A 85 2.51 -11.30 -3.91
C ALA A 85 1.45 -12.36 -3.65
N ASP A 86 1.89 -13.58 -3.33
CA ASP A 86 1.00 -14.68 -3.06
C ASP A 86 0.17 -14.42 -1.80
N SER A 87 0.81 -13.95 -0.74
CA SER A 87 0.12 -13.64 0.52
C SER A 87 -0.89 -12.53 0.36
N LEU A 88 -0.53 -11.50 -0.42
CA LEU A 88 -1.46 -10.39 -0.67
C LEU A 88 -2.68 -10.88 -1.45
N ARG A 89 -2.48 -11.74 -2.44
CA ARG A 89 -3.58 -12.29 -3.22
C ARG A 89 -4.51 -13.13 -2.34
N ASP A 90 -3.95 -13.97 -1.48
CA ASP A 90 -4.74 -14.82 -0.60
C ASP A 90 -5.53 -13.98 0.39
N GLN A 91 -4.94 -12.95 0.94
CA GLN A 91 -5.63 -12.08 1.90
C GLN A 91 -6.79 -11.36 1.24
N ARG A 92 -6.62 -10.92 -0.01
CA ARG A 92 -7.70 -10.28 -0.75
C ARG A 92 -8.86 -11.23 -0.97
N LYS A 93 -8.57 -12.50 -1.29
CA LYS A 93 -9.62 -13.49 -1.48
C LYS A 93 -10.39 -13.76 -0.20
N ALA A 94 -9.71 -13.70 0.93
CA ALA A 94 -10.33 -13.98 2.21
C ALA A 94 -11.29 -12.87 2.62
N GLN A 95 -11.19 -11.71 2.03
CA GLN A 95 -12.07 -10.59 2.31
C GLN A 95 -13.23 -10.56 1.35
#